data_b5b4adcaeb93beadeb2c55e6aa42c689
#
_entry.id   b5b4adcaeb93beadeb2c55e6aa42c689
#
_cell.length_a   1.000
_cell.length_b   1.000
_cell.length_c   1.000
_cell.angle_alpha   90.00
_cell.angle_beta   90.00
_cell.angle_gamma   90.00
#
_symmetry.space_group_name_H-M   'P 1'
#
loop_
_entity.id
_entity.type
_entity.pdbx_description
1 polymer ?
#
loop_
_entity_poly.entity_id
_entity_poly.type
_entity_poly.pdbx_seq_one_letter_code
_entity_poly.pdbx_strand_id
1 'polypeptide(L)'
;MTRPKWTKSFNFQLDWGTGMPVKALNLWESNLRFLEGLIKKYNLDLVQVYIHWHKDPDDIHYCGVTWMDERRMAFCAGNDKETMLHEVAHLIMLYPEHDELWSDQLLTLHKDNLKGLELRRADAELCKDYTAAAQAYKNRYGKNPPKVVKRRRNSAVDNTIVPA
;
A
#
# COMPACT_ATOMS: atom_id res chain seq x y z
N MET A 1 9.99 21.27 14.82
CA MET A 1 10.62 20.50 13.72
C MET A 1 10.24 21.12 12.39
N THR A 2 11.22 21.40 11.55
CA THR A 2 10.96 21.95 10.22
C THR A 2 10.42 20.84 9.32
N ARG A 3 9.27 21.08 8.71
CA ARG A 3 8.61 20.18 7.77
C ARG A 3 9.51 19.91 6.56
N PRO A 4 9.82 18.65 6.17
CA PRO A 4 10.63 18.38 4.99
C PRO A 4 10.03 19.02 3.74
N LYS A 5 10.86 19.64 2.89
CA LYS A 5 10.39 20.36 1.70
C LYS A 5 9.59 19.47 0.74
N TRP A 6 9.98 18.20 0.61
CA TRP A 6 9.30 17.25 -0.28
C TRP A 6 7.84 16.99 0.08
N THR A 7 7.45 17.18 1.36
CA THR A 7 6.06 16.94 1.80
C THR A 7 5.06 17.93 1.19
N LYS A 8 5.52 19.04 0.63
CA LYS A 8 4.69 20.07 -0.01
C LYS A 8 4.55 19.90 -1.52
N SER A 9 5.18 18.88 -2.10
CA SER A 9 5.27 18.73 -3.56
C SER A 9 4.20 17.83 -4.17
N PHE A 10 3.31 17.26 -3.36
CA PHE A 10 2.24 16.38 -3.84
C PHE A 10 1.00 17.15 -4.26
N ASN A 11 0.20 16.54 -5.16
CA ASN A 11 -1.09 17.08 -5.58
C ASN A 11 -2.20 16.83 -4.54
N PHE A 12 -1.91 16.11 -3.47
CA PHE A 12 -2.79 15.90 -2.31
C PHE A 12 -2.16 16.51 -1.06
N GLN A 13 -3.00 16.83 -0.08
CA GLN A 13 -2.53 17.24 1.23
C GLN A 13 -1.90 16.04 1.96
N LEU A 14 -0.67 16.16 2.40
CA LEU A 14 0.02 15.15 3.21
C LEU A 14 0.07 15.60 4.67
N ASP A 15 -0.52 14.78 5.54
CA ASP A 15 -0.48 14.95 6.99
C ASP A 15 0.07 13.68 7.67
N TRP A 16 0.50 13.80 8.91
CA TRP A 16 1.04 12.69 9.70
C TRP A 16 0.84 12.88 11.20
N GLY A 17 0.93 11.78 11.94
CA GLY A 17 0.72 11.72 13.37
C GLY A 17 1.73 12.55 14.16
N THR A 18 1.25 13.12 15.25
CA THR A 18 2.07 13.92 16.18
C THR A 18 3.23 13.08 16.73
N GLY A 19 4.42 13.66 16.77
CA GLY A 19 5.61 13.00 17.29
C GLY A 19 6.34 12.08 16.31
N MET A 20 5.85 11.94 15.08
CA MET A 20 6.56 11.16 14.05
C MET A 20 7.95 11.75 13.77
N PRO A 21 9.04 10.97 13.95
CA PRO A 21 10.37 11.44 13.63
C PRO A 21 10.54 11.71 12.13
N VAL A 22 11.28 12.76 11.77
CA VAL A 22 11.58 13.09 10.36
C VAL A 22 12.22 11.92 9.63
N LYS A 23 13.09 11.15 10.30
CA LYS A 23 13.71 9.95 9.71
C LYS A 23 12.66 8.89 9.32
N ALA A 24 11.66 8.66 10.17
CA ALA A 24 10.58 7.73 9.88
C ALA A 24 9.70 8.26 8.73
N LEU A 25 9.36 9.55 8.74
CA LEU A 25 8.60 10.18 7.67
C LEU A 25 9.32 10.07 6.32
N ASN A 26 10.65 10.27 6.28
CA ASN A 26 11.45 10.18 5.06
C ASN A 26 11.41 8.77 4.42
N LEU A 27 11.18 7.71 5.19
CA LEU A 27 11.01 6.36 4.63
C LEU A 27 9.74 6.22 3.78
N TRP A 28 8.78 7.10 3.94
CA TRP A 28 7.53 7.11 3.16
C TRP A 28 7.66 7.82 1.82
N GLU A 29 8.68 8.65 1.62
CA GLU A 29 8.78 9.50 0.43
C GLU A 29 8.68 8.71 -0.87
N SER A 30 9.46 7.62 -1.01
CA SER A 30 9.48 6.79 -2.22
C SER A 30 8.11 6.20 -2.54
N ASN A 31 7.41 5.67 -1.55
CA ASN A 31 6.09 5.07 -1.74
C ASN A 31 4.99 6.11 -1.97
N LEU A 32 5.09 7.28 -1.34
CA LEU A 32 4.18 8.39 -1.64
C LEU A 32 4.37 8.94 -3.06
N ARG A 33 5.61 8.97 -3.57
CA ARG A 33 5.89 9.28 -4.99
C ARG A 33 5.29 8.23 -5.94
N PHE A 34 5.38 6.97 -5.56
CA PHE A 34 4.72 5.89 -6.30
C PHE A 34 3.20 6.06 -6.30
N LEU A 35 2.59 6.36 -5.13
CA LEU A 35 1.15 6.65 -5.02
C LEU A 35 0.75 7.84 -5.90
N GLU A 36 1.51 8.94 -5.87
CA GLU A 36 1.26 10.09 -6.75
C GLU A 36 1.29 9.71 -8.24
N GLY A 37 2.22 8.85 -8.62
CA GLY A 37 2.30 8.30 -9.98
C GLY A 37 1.06 7.50 -10.36
N LEU A 38 0.52 6.67 -9.45
CA LEU A 38 -0.72 5.94 -9.66
C LEU A 38 -1.93 6.86 -9.81
N ILE A 39 -2.03 7.88 -8.96
CA ILE A 39 -3.11 8.88 -9.00
C ILE A 39 -3.13 9.59 -10.37
N LYS A 40 -1.96 9.99 -10.87
CA LYS A 40 -1.82 10.58 -12.21
C LYS A 40 -2.15 9.59 -13.33
N LYS A 41 -1.59 8.37 -13.25
CA LYS A 41 -1.76 7.32 -14.28
C LYS A 41 -3.22 6.93 -14.49
N TYR A 42 -3.97 6.81 -13.41
CA TYR A 42 -5.38 6.39 -13.45
C TYR A 42 -6.37 7.56 -13.37
N ASN A 43 -5.87 8.80 -13.43
CA ASN A 43 -6.66 10.03 -13.36
C ASN A 43 -7.61 10.04 -12.14
N LEU A 44 -7.07 9.72 -10.98
CA LEU A 44 -7.83 9.67 -9.74
C LEU A 44 -7.79 11.01 -9.02
N ASP A 45 -8.83 11.28 -8.24
CA ASP A 45 -8.92 12.47 -7.41
C ASP A 45 -8.71 12.09 -5.94
N LEU A 46 -7.49 12.31 -5.45
CA LEU A 46 -7.11 12.08 -4.06
C LEU A 46 -6.83 13.43 -3.40
N VAL A 47 -7.60 13.75 -2.35
CA VAL A 47 -7.53 15.04 -1.65
C VAL A 47 -6.49 15.03 -0.53
N GLN A 48 -6.44 13.95 0.24
CA GLN A 48 -5.61 13.88 1.44
C GLN A 48 -5.04 12.48 1.66
N VAL A 49 -3.79 12.43 2.08
CA VAL A 49 -3.14 11.23 2.62
C VAL A 49 -2.68 11.52 4.04
N TYR A 50 -3.00 10.64 4.96
CA TYR A 50 -2.59 10.71 6.35
C TYR A 50 -1.71 9.52 6.71
N ILE A 51 -0.55 9.76 7.31
CA ILE A 51 0.34 8.72 7.83
C ILE A 51 0.18 8.69 9.35
N HIS A 52 -0.40 7.63 9.87
CA HIS A 52 -0.45 7.39 11.30
C HIS A 52 0.92 7.06 11.84
N TRP A 53 1.24 7.60 12.99
CA TRP A 53 2.42 7.25 13.73
C TRP A 53 2.03 6.55 15.02
N HIS A 54 2.46 5.30 15.16
CA HIS A 54 2.32 4.52 16.36
C HIS A 54 3.70 4.30 16.96
N LYS A 55 3.84 4.66 18.25
CA LYS A 55 5.08 4.42 18.98
C LYS A 55 5.25 2.93 19.27
N ASP A 56 4.13 2.24 19.51
CA ASP A 56 4.07 0.80 19.73
C ASP A 56 3.55 0.11 18.47
N PRO A 57 4.31 -0.82 17.85
CA PRO A 57 3.85 -1.59 16.70
C PRO A 57 2.58 -2.41 16.97
N ASP A 58 2.32 -2.81 18.20
CA ASP A 58 1.15 -3.59 18.59
C ASP A 58 -0.17 -2.78 18.53
N ASP A 59 -0.07 -1.45 18.48
CA ASP A 59 -1.22 -0.56 18.28
C ASP A 59 -1.69 -0.47 16.83
N ILE A 60 -1.02 -1.13 15.90
CA ILE A 60 -1.35 -1.08 14.47
C ILE A 60 -2.42 -2.12 14.16
N HIS A 61 -3.63 -1.67 13.82
CA HIS A 61 -4.78 -2.53 13.51
C HIS A 61 -5.07 -2.64 12.01
N TYR A 62 -4.44 -1.84 11.16
CA TYR A 62 -4.60 -1.89 9.70
C TYR A 62 -3.32 -1.38 9.00
N CYS A 63 -3.11 -1.81 7.74
CA CYS A 63 -2.00 -1.33 6.93
C CYS A 63 -2.35 -0.03 6.20
N GLY A 64 -3.55 0.02 5.66
CA GLY A 64 -4.12 1.18 4.99
C GLY A 64 -5.63 1.21 5.07
N VAL A 65 -6.24 2.34 4.76
CA VAL A 65 -7.67 2.52 4.61
C VAL A 65 -7.98 3.64 3.61
N THR A 66 -9.02 3.44 2.81
CA THR A 66 -9.52 4.43 1.84
C THR A 66 -10.94 4.84 2.19
N TRP A 67 -11.17 6.13 2.37
CA TRP A 67 -12.51 6.75 2.43
C TRP A 67 -12.85 7.27 1.04
N MET A 68 -13.57 6.47 0.28
CA MET A 68 -13.84 6.72 -1.14
C MET A 68 -14.62 8.01 -1.38
N ASP A 69 -15.68 8.23 -0.60
CA ASP A 69 -16.54 9.43 -0.71
C ASP A 69 -15.79 10.72 -0.36
N GLU A 70 -14.84 10.63 0.58
CA GLU A 70 -14.02 11.75 1.02
C GLU A 70 -12.73 11.89 0.20
N ARG A 71 -12.42 10.91 -0.66
CA ARG A 71 -11.20 10.87 -1.48
C ARG A 71 -9.94 11.02 -0.64
N ARG A 72 -9.91 10.29 0.49
CA ARG A 72 -8.80 10.30 1.45
C ARG A 72 -8.28 8.90 1.66
N MET A 73 -6.99 8.81 1.96
CA MET A 73 -6.31 7.57 2.38
C MET A 73 -5.57 7.80 3.68
N ALA A 74 -5.43 6.74 4.47
CA ALA A 74 -4.53 6.72 5.61
C ALA A 74 -3.72 5.43 5.64
N PHE A 75 -2.50 5.51 6.14
CA PHE A 75 -1.57 4.39 6.27
C PHE A 75 -0.99 4.36 7.68
N CYS A 76 -0.92 3.16 8.27
CA CYS A 76 -0.29 2.92 9.57
C CYS A 76 0.98 2.09 9.46
N ALA A 77 0.89 1.04 8.65
CA ALA A 77 1.96 0.12 8.32
C ALA A 77 1.95 -0.10 6.80
N GLY A 78 2.84 -0.94 6.31
CA GLY A 78 2.85 -1.27 4.89
C GLY A 78 3.16 -0.05 4.02
N ASN A 79 4.26 0.63 4.31
CA ASN A 79 4.77 1.68 3.42
C ASN A 79 5.38 1.08 2.15
N ASP A 80 4.74 0.07 1.60
CA ASP A 80 5.14 -0.64 0.39
C ASP A 80 4.15 -0.41 -0.75
N LYS A 81 4.57 -0.80 -1.93
CA LYS A 81 3.78 -0.63 -3.15
C LYS A 81 2.50 -1.47 -3.15
N GLU A 82 2.54 -2.65 -2.53
CA GLU A 82 1.39 -3.55 -2.44
C GLU A 82 0.24 -2.90 -1.67
N THR A 83 0.53 -2.30 -0.52
CA THR A 83 -0.45 -1.55 0.27
C THR A 83 -1.00 -0.35 -0.51
N MET A 84 -0.13 0.40 -1.21
CA MET A 84 -0.59 1.53 -2.04
C MET A 84 -1.53 1.08 -3.16
N LEU A 85 -1.23 -0.04 -3.83
CA LEU A 85 -2.07 -0.60 -4.90
C LEU A 85 -3.42 -1.11 -4.36
N HIS A 86 -3.43 -1.71 -3.16
CA HIS A 86 -4.65 -2.13 -2.47
C HIS A 86 -5.61 -0.96 -2.26
N GLU A 87 -5.12 0.13 -1.68
CA GLU A 87 -5.95 1.31 -1.41
C GLU A 87 -6.37 2.02 -2.70
N VAL A 88 -5.51 2.03 -3.71
CA VAL A 88 -5.85 2.58 -5.04
C VAL A 88 -6.96 1.75 -5.71
N ALA A 89 -6.99 0.42 -5.53
CA ALA A 89 -8.08 -0.40 -6.06
C ALA A 89 -9.44 0.02 -5.50
N HIS A 90 -9.53 0.29 -4.20
CA HIS A 90 -10.76 0.82 -3.59
C HIS A 90 -11.17 2.17 -4.18
N LEU A 91 -10.21 3.06 -4.40
CA LEU A 91 -10.50 4.40 -4.96
C LEU A 91 -10.93 4.31 -6.43
N ILE A 92 -10.35 3.41 -7.23
CA ILE A 92 -10.76 3.21 -8.64
C ILE A 92 -12.18 2.68 -8.71
N MET A 93 -12.49 1.68 -7.90
CA MET A 93 -13.77 0.98 -7.97
C MET A 93 -14.89 1.68 -7.22
N LEU A 94 -14.56 2.61 -6.32
CA LEU A 94 -15.48 3.20 -5.35
C LEU A 94 -16.26 2.11 -4.59
N TYR A 95 -15.56 1.06 -4.15
CA TYR A 95 -16.13 -0.17 -3.65
C TYR A 95 -15.36 -0.69 -2.42
N PRO A 96 -16.02 -0.93 -1.28
CA PRO A 96 -15.36 -1.28 -0.02
C PRO A 96 -15.05 -2.77 0.13
N GLU A 97 -15.75 -3.65 -0.63
CA GLU A 97 -15.64 -5.09 -0.46
C GLU A 97 -14.38 -5.66 -1.14
N HIS A 98 -13.92 -6.83 -0.66
CA HIS A 98 -12.79 -7.56 -1.22
C HIS A 98 -13.27 -8.82 -1.96
N ASP A 99 -14.25 -8.66 -2.82
CA ASP A 99 -14.81 -9.76 -3.62
C ASP A 99 -13.95 -10.09 -4.86
N GLU A 100 -14.46 -10.95 -5.72
CA GLU A 100 -13.76 -11.38 -6.94
C GLU A 100 -13.53 -10.22 -7.91
N LEU A 101 -14.48 -9.29 -8.01
CA LEU A 101 -14.39 -8.14 -8.91
C LEU A 101 -13.30 -7.16 -8.45
N TRP A 102 -13.26 -6.83 -7.17
CA TRP A 102 -12.19 -6.03 -6.58
C TRP A 102 -10.83 -6.73 -6.72
N SER A 103 -10.80 -8.03 -6.45
CA SER A 103 -9.58 -8.83 -6.55
C SER A 103 -9.01 -8.84 -7.98
N ASP A 104 -9.87 -8.95 -8.98
CA ASP A 104 -9.46 -8.89 -10.39
C ASP A 104 -8.92 -7.51 -10.77
N GLN A 105 -9.51 -6.44 -10.24
CA GLN A 105 -8.98 -5.08 -10.40
C GLN A 105 -7.60 -4.94 -9.75
N LEU A 106 -7.40 -5.46 -8.54
CA LEU A 106 -6.11 -5.39 -7.87
C LEU A 106 -5.03 -6.22 -8.59
N LEU A 107 -5.37 -7.41 -9.09
CA LEU A 107 -4.47 -8.21 -9.95
C LEU A 107 -4.07 -7.44 -11.22
N THR A 108 -4.97 -6.65 -11.79
CA THR A 108 -4.65 -5.76 -12.91
C THR A 108 -3.63 -4.70 -12.50
N LEU A 109 -3.84 -4.04 -11.36
CA LEU A 109 -2.92 -3.04 -10.83
C LEU A 109 -1.54 -3.63 -10.52
N HIS A 110 -1.49 -4.84 -9.93
CA HIS A 110 -0.24 -5.55 -9.72
C HIS A 110 0.51 -5.76 -11.03
N LYS A 111 -0.14 -6.34 -12.04
CA LYS A 111 0.45 -6.61 -13.36
C LYS A 111 0.98 -5.35 -14.04
N ASP A 112 0.27 -4.24 -13.93
CA ASP A 112 0.59 -2.99 -14.62
C ASP A 112 1.69 -2.18 -13.92
N ASN A 113 1.94 -2.43 -12.64
CA ASN A 113 2.82 -1.59 -11.81
C ASN A 113 3.95 -2.34 -11.09
N LEU A 114 3.91 -3.67 -11.03
CA LEU A 114 4.92 -4.52 -10.41
C LEU A 114 5.56 -5.45 -11.45
N LYS A 115 6.77 -5.93 -11.17
CA LYS A 115 7.52 -6.82 -12.07
C LYS A 115 8.22 -7.94 -11.33
N GLY A 116 8.47 -9.03 -12.03
CA GLY A 116 9.32 -10.12 -11.57
C GLY A 116 8.89 -10.69 -10.22
N LEU A 117 9.81 -10.73 -9.27
CA LEU A 117 9.57 -11.30 -7.94
C LEU A 117 8.58 -10.48 -7.12
N GLU A 118 8.60 -9.15 -7.26
CA GLU A 118 7.67 -8.24 -6.57
C GLU A 118 6.22 -8.54 -6.98
N LEU A 119 5.94 -8.66 -8.28
CA LEU A 119 4.62 -9.06 -8.80
C LEU A 119 4.19 -10.43 -8.26
N ARG A 120 5.07 -11.44 -8.32
CA ARG A 120 4.74 -12.78 -7.84
C ARG A 120 4.43 -12.82 -6.35
N ARG A 121 5.13 -12.02 -5.55
CA ARG A 121 4.87 -11.91 -4.10
C ARG A 121 3.54 -11.24 -3.82
N ALA A 122 3.26 -10.12 -4.47
CA ALA A 122 2.00 -9.39 -4.31
C ALA A 122 0.80 -10.29 -4.65
N ASP A 123 0.85 -10.99 -5.78
CA ASP A 123 -0.21 -11.91 -6.18
C ASP A 123 -0.35 -13.10 -5.21
N ALA A 124 0.77 -13.64 -4.70
CA ALA A 124 0.77 -14.74 -3.75
C ALA A 124 0.15 -14.36 -2.40
N GLU A 125 0.52 -13.19 -1.86
CA GLU A 125 -0.03 -12.68 -0.60
C GLU A 125 -1.52 -12.34 -0.75
N LEU A 126 -1.91 -11.65 -1.83
CA LEU A 126 -3.30 -11.34 -2.13
C LEU A 126 -4.17 -12.61 -2.17
N CYS A 127 -3.73 -13.64 -2.92
CA CYS A 127 -4.48 -14.89 -3.06
C CYS A 127 -4.48 -15.76 -1.80
N LYS A 128 -3.49 -15.58 -0.91
CA LYS A 128 -3.46 -16.20 0.40
C LYS A 128 -4.47 -15.55 1.36
N ASP A 129 -4.54 -14.23 1.35
CA ASP A 129 -5.35 -13.47 2.29
C ASP A 129 -6.83 -13.43 1.89
N TYR A 130 -7.12 -13.51 0.59
CA TYR A 130 -8.48 -13.44 0.06
C TYR A 130 -8.82 -14.63 -0.84
N THR A 131 -9.81 -15.45 -0.45
CA THR A 131 -10.29 -16.58 -1.26
C THR A 131 -10.82 -16.12 -2.62
N ALA A 132 -11.52 -14.99 -2.66
CA ALA A 132 -12.00 -14.38 -3.89
C ALA A 132 -10.87 -14.04 -4.87
N ALA A 133 -9.72 -13.59 -4.36
CA ALA A 133 -8.55 -13.31 -5.18
C ALA A 133 -7.93 -14.57 -5.79
N ALA A 134 -7.91 -15.68 -5.05
CA ALA A 134 -7.45 -16.95 -5.58
C ALA A 134 -8.35 -17.45 -6.74
N GLN A 135 -9.65 -17.22 -6.65
CA GLN A 135 -10.60 -17.54 -7.73
C GLN A 135 -10.40 -16.60 -8.94
N ALA A 136 -10.30 -15.28 -8.70
CA ALA A 136 -10.04 -14.30 -9.75
C ALA A 136 -8.72 -14.61 -10.50
N TYR A 137 -7.68 -15.01 -9.77
CA TYR A 137 -6.40 -15.41 -10.35
C TYR A 137 -6.54 -16.61 -11.29
N LYS A 138 -7.26 -17.66 -10.84
CA LYS A 138 -7.53 -18.86 -11.67
C LYS A 138 -8.32 -18.49 -12.93
N ASN A 139 -9.34 -17.67 -12.80
CA ASN A 139 -10.17 -17.23 -13.91
C ASN A 139 -9.35 -16.45 -14.94
N ARG A 140 -8.47 -15.58 -14.47
CA ARG A 140 -7.64 -14.72 -15.33
C ARG A 140 -6.52 -15.48 -16.03
N TYR A 141 -5.80 -16.34 -15.32
CA TYR A 141 -4.56 -16.96 -15.81
C TYR A 141 -4.68 -18.44 -16.13
N GLY A 142 -5.81 -19.10 -15.87
CA GLY A 142 -6.02 -20.53 -16.11
C GLY A 142 -5.11 -21.45 -15.28
N LYS A 143 -4.54 -20.96 -14.17
CA LYS A 143 -3.61 -21.71 -13.31
C LYS A 143 -3.78 -21.32 -11.84
N ASN A 144 -3.23 -22.15 -10.95
CA ASN A 144 -3.22 -21.85 -9.53
C ASN A 144 -2.36 -20.61 -9.20
N PRO A 145 -2.73 -19.83 -8.17
CA PRO A 145 -1.91 -18.75 -7.68
C PRO A 145 -0.49 -19.18 -7.30
N PRO A 146 0.49 -18.27 -7.38
CA PRO A 146 1.84 -18.55 -6.92
C PRO A 146 1.84 -18.80 -5.40
N LYS A 147 2.76 -19.65 -4.95
CA LYS A 147 2.95 -19.87 -3.51
C LYS A 147 3.70 -18.70 -2.90
N VAL A 148 3.33 -18.34 -1.67
CA VAL A 148 4.06 -17.33 -0.89
C VAL A 148 5.51 -17.81 -0.69
N VAL A 149 6.45 -17.02 -1.16
CA VAL A 149 7.87 -17.23 -0.93
C VAL A 149 8.22 -16.56 0.40
N LYS A 150 8.55 -17.36 1.42
CA LYS A 150 9.03 -16.80 2.69
C LYS A 150 10.24 -15.89 2.39
N ARG A 151 10.16 -14.63 2.79
CA ARG A 151 11.34 -13.76 2.81
C ARG A 151 12.41 -14.48 3.64
N ARG A 152 13.59 -14.74 3.07
CA ARG A 152 14.75 -15.02 3.90
C ARG A 152 14.92 -13.79 4.79
N ARG A 153 14.68 -13.93 6.08
CA ARG A 153 15.07 -12.90 7.04
C ARG A 153 16.57 -12.74 6.89
N ASN A 154 17.00 -11.69 6.21
CA ASN A 154 18.36 -11.23 6.33
C ASN A 154 18.48 -10.73 7.76
N SER A 155 19.10 -11.54 8.62
CA SER A 155 19.35 -11.24 10.03
C SER A 155 20.21 -9.99 10.29
N ALA A 156 20.55 -9.22 9.27
CA ALA A 156 21.36 -8.02 9.33
C ALA A 156 20.56 -6.70 9.24
N VAL A 157 19.24 -6.70 9.04
CA VAL A 157 18.45 -5.45 8.88
C VAL A 157 17.41 -5.24 9.98
N ASP A 158 17.25 -6.22 10.87
CA ASP A 158 16.20 -6.19 11.90
C ASP A 158 16.61 -5.44 13.20
N ASN A 159 17.75 -4.71 13.19
CA ASN A 159 18.28 -4.07 14.40
C ASN A 159 18.40 -2.55 14.33
N THR A 160 17.65 -1.87 13.49
CA THR A 160 17.84 -0.42 13.39
C THR A 160 16.54 0.38 13.33
N ILE A 161 15.57 0.12 14.18
CA ILE A 161 14.67 1.16 14.67
C ILE A 161 14.24 0.76 16.09
N VAL A 162 15.17 0.77 17.02
CA VAL A 162 14.85 1.02 18.42
C VAL A 162 15.23 2.49 18.63
N PRO A 163 14.29 3.39 18.83
CA PRO A 163 14.62 4.72 19.27
C PRO A 163 15.10 4.63 20.73
N ALA A 164 16.29 5.08 20.95
CA ALA A 164 16.68 5.50 22.30
C ALA A 164 15.81 6.69 22.71
#